data_559ffc4d2ed48bf9b206eb936c1a0ded
#
_entry.id   559ffc4d2ed48bf9b206eb936c1a0ded
#
_cell.length_a   1.000
_cell.length_b   1.000
_cell.length_c   1.000
_cell.angle_alpha   90.00
_cell.angle_beta   90.00
_cell.angle_gamma   90.00
#
_symmetry.space_group_name_H-M   'P 1'
#
loop_
_entity.id
_entity.type
_entity.pdbx_description
1 polymer ?
#
loop_
_entity_poly.entity_id
_entity_poly.type
_entity_poly.pdbx_seq_one_letter_code
_entity_poly.pdbx_strand_id
1 'polypeptide(L)'
;LSLHDALPIWLSDYQEMYGDLYNLEATPAESTSYRLAKHDKARYPEIITAGAEGETPYYTNSSHLPVNYTADVFDALDIQDELQTLYTSGTVFHAFLGEKLPDWKAAANLVRTIAENYKLPYYTMSPTYSICKSHGYLIGEHFTCPICGEKAEVYSRITGYYRPVQNWNEGKSQEYKDRTNYDISHSRLKHGVSRITAAGQPKQAAAGNQTGSAQKAPAQLYLFTTKTCPNCRSAKEFLKGWDYQIIDAEEHPELAEKFSIMQAPTLVIVRDGIVQKFANASNIRKFVEQEPAETAKA
;
A
#
# COMPACT_ATOMS: atom_id res chain seq x y z
N LEU A 1 30.45 7.17 -15.52
CA LEU A 1 30.06 7.61 -14.17
C LEU A 1 28.55 7.68 -14.11
N SER A 2 27.93 6.85 -13.26
CA SER A 2 26.53 7.02 -12.95
C SER A 2 26.33 8.25 -12.06
N LEU A 3 25.12 8.80 -12.02
CA LEU A 3 24.77 9.86 -11.07
C LEU A 3 25.09 9.43 -9.62
N HIS A 4 24.97 8.18 -9.36
CA HIS A 4 25.25 7.45 -8.13
C HIS A 4 26.70 7.64 -7.62
N ASP A 5 27.67 7.64 -8.55
CA ASP A 5 29.09 7.80 -8.20
C ASP A 5 29.50 9.27 -8.19
N ALA A 6 28.93 10.08 -9.08
CA ALA A 6 29.34 11.44 -9.29
C ALA A 6 29.01 12.41 -8.16
N LEU A 7 27.78 12.30 -7.58
CA LEU A 7 27.32 13.27 -6.59
C LEU A 7 28.14 13.29 -5.29
N PRO A 8 28.46 12.14 -4.65
CA PRO A 8 29.32 12.14 -3.46
C PRO A 8 30.72 12.61 -3.74
N ILE A 9 31.28 12.30 -4.93
CA ILE A 9 32.64 12.73 -5.35
C ILE A 9 32.66 14.24 -5.45
N TRP A 10 31.74 14.87 -6.17
CA TRP A 10 31.71 16.34 -6.30
C TRP A 10 31.51 17.05 -4.97
N LEU A 11 30.70 16.49 -4.07
CA LEU A 11 30.50 17.04 -2.72
C LEU A 11 31.83 17.05 -1.96
N SER A 12 32.55 15.93 -2.00
CA SER A 12 33.87 15.80 -1.36
C SER A 12 34.90 16.79 -1.96
N ASP A 13 34.95 16.88 -3.29
CA ASP A 13 35.88 17.77 -4.01
C ASP A 13 35.59 19.25 -3.64
N TYR A 14 34.33 19.66 -3.56
CA TYR A 14 33.98 21.02 -3.17
C TYR A 14 34.31 21.30 -1.69
N GLN A 15 34.08 20.35 -0.81
CA GLN A 15 34.42 20.48 0.61
C GLN A 15 35.95 20.63 0.78
N GLU A 16 36.76 19.86 0.02
CA GLU A 16 38.20 19.95 0.04
C GLU A 16 38.69 21.29 -0.59
N MET A 17 38.10 21.70 -1.71
CA MET A 17 38.51 22.89 -2.44
C MET A 17 38.22 24.19 -1.71
N TYR A 18 37.06 24.29 -1.06
CA TYR A 18 36.59 25.53 -0.46
C TYR A 18 36.67 25.56 1.07
N GLY A 19 36.85 24.41 1.72
CA GLY A 19 36.87 24.28 3.17
C GLY A 19 35.51 24.44 3.85
N ASP A 20 34.43 24.50 3.07
CA ASP A 20 33.03 24.68 3.56
C ASP A 20 32.33 23.35 3.61
N LEU A 21 31.29 23.28 4.49
CA LEU A 21 30.37 22.14 4.54
C LEU A 21 29.25 22.33 3.51
N TYR A 22 29.11 21.36 2.61
CA TYR A 22 28.08 21.34 1.58
C TYR A 22 27.05 20.25 1.90
N ASN A 23 25.80 20.51 1.58
CA ASN A 23 24.72 19.51 1.59
C ASN A 23 24.40 19.04 0.18
N LEU A 24 24.18 17.74 0.05
CA LEU A 24 23.54 17.15 -1.13
C LEU A 24 22.10 16.81 -0.77
N GLU A 25 21.17 17.49 -1.40
CA GLU A 25 19.75 17.38 -1.07
C GLU A 25 18.93 16.90 -2.26
N ALA A 26 18.01 15.97 -1.99
CA ALA A 26 16.99 15.52 -2.94
C ALA A 26 15.72 16.39 -2.79
N THR A 27 15.71 17.54 -3.46
CA THR A 27 14.63 18.51 -3.35
C THR A 27 13.36 18.05 -4.07
N PRO A 28 12.21 17.89 -3.38
CA PRO A 28 10.94 17.58 -4.02
C PRO A 28 10.42 18.80 -4.79
N ALA A 29 9.95 18.58 -6.03
CA ALA A 29 9.46 19.63 -6.91
C ALA A 29 8.05 19.35 -7.41
N GLU A 30 7.07 20.17 -7.01
CA GLU A 30 5.69 20.01 -7.43
C GLU A 30 5.46 20.45 -8.89
N SER A 31 5.82 21.69 -9.23
CA SER A 31 5.58 22.26 -10.57
C SER A 31 6.74 22.10 -11.51
N THR A 32 7.97 22.13 -10.99
CA THR A 32 9.19 22.14 -11.79
C THR A 32 9.38 20.82 -12.55
N SER A 33 9.07 19.69 -11.95
CA SER A 33 9.15 18.37 -12.59
C SER A 33 8.26 18.27 -13.84
N TYR A 34 7.06 18.83 -13.80
CA TYR A 34 6.17 18.90 -14.96
C TYR A 34 6.66 19.94 -15.98
N ARG A 35 6.99 21.14 -15.51
CA ARG A 35 7.40 22.26 -16.37
C ARG A 35 8.65 21.90 -17.19
N LEU A 36 9.66 21.34 -16.57
CA LEU A 36 10.90 20.93 -17.26
C LEU A 36 10.61 19.81 -18.25
N ALA A 37 9.91 18.75 -17.84
CA ALA A 37 9.57 17.64 -18.74
C ALA A 37 8.80 18.11 -19.99
N LYS A 38 7.87 19.05 -19.85
CA LYS A 38 7.11 19.63 -20.95
C LYS A 38 8.02 20.39 -21.93
N HIS A 39 8.94 21.21 -21.43
CA HIS A 39 9.85 21.97 -22.26
C HIS A 39 10.88 21.05 -22.93
N ASP A 40 11.42 20.09 -22.21
CA ASP A 40 12.39 19.16 -22.74
C ASP A 40 11.78 18.25 -23.80
N LYS A 41 10.57 17.75 -23.59
CA LYS A 41 9.86 16.93 -24.57
C LYS A 41 9.52 17.71 -25.85
N ALA A 42 9.21 19.00 -25.71
CA ALA A 42 8.96 19.87 -26.88
C ALA A 42 10.26 20.17 -27.67
N ARG A 43 11.40 20.28 -26.98
CA ARG A 43 12.69 20.58 -27.59
C ARG A 43 13.42 19.34 -28.08
N TYR A 44 13.26 18.25 -27.36
CA TYR A 44 13.88 16.95 -27.57
C TYR A 44 12.82 15.84 -27.52
N PRO A 45 12.09 15.59 -28.61
CA PRO A 45 10.95 14.65 -28.62
C PRO A 45 11.33 13.23 -28.18
N GLU A 46 12.57 12.83 -28.38
CA GLU A 46 13.12 11.52 -28.03
C GLU A 46 13.49 11.37 -26.52
N ILE A 47 13.48 12.48 -25.75
CA ILE A 47 13.87 12.40 -24.34
C ILE A 47 12.89 11.52 -23.56
N ILE A 48 13.45 10.68 -22.68
CA ILE A 48 12.64 9.81 -21.84
C ILE A 48 12.09 10.62 -20.66
N THR A 49 10.77 10.62 -20.53
CA THR A 49 10.05 11.19 -19.38
C THR A 49 9.15 10.12 -18.79
N ALA A 50 8.66 10.32 -17.59
CA ALA A 50 7.53 9.56 -17.06
C ALA A 50 6.24 9.99 -17.77
N GLY A 51 5.19 9.17 -17.65
CA GLY A 51 3.96 9.27 -18.45
C GLY A 51 4.06 8.41 -19.72
N ALA A 52 2.97 7.78 -20.13
CA ALA A 52 2.91 6.99 -21.35
C ALA A 52 3.00 7.90 -22.59
N GLU A 53 3.25 7.30 -23.75
CA GLU A 53 3.28 8.04 -25.02
C GLU A 53 1.91 8.68 -25.31
N GLY A 54 1.94 9.99 -25.60
CA GLY A 54 0.72 10.77 -25.82
C GLY A 54 0.05 11.33 -24.55
N GLU A 55 0.53 10.99 -23.36
CA GLU A 55 0.06 11.54 -22.09
C GLU A 55 0.90 12.74 -21.64
N THR A 56 0.50 13.37 -20.54
CA THR A 56 1.21 14.51 -19.96
C THR A 56 2.58 14.07 -19.43
N PRO A 57 3.70 14.59 -20.00
CA PRO A 57 5.03 14.21 -19.54
C PRO A 57 5.36 14.83 -18.19
N TYR A 58 6.09 14.10 -17.35
CA TYR A 58 6.63 14.61 -16.09
C TYR A 58 7.93 13.89 -15.74
N TYR A 59 8.76 14.51 -14.91
CA TYR A 59 9.91 13.86 -14.27
C TYR A 59 9.50 13.37 -12.88
N THR A 60 10.08 12.24 -12.46
CA THR A 60 10.02 11.82 -11.06
C THR A 60 10.75 12.81 -10.17
N ASN A 61 10.33 12.92 -8.90
CA ASN A 61 11.04 13.77 -7.96
C ASN A 61 12.38 13.16 -7.59
N SER A 62 13.44 13.98 -7.62
CA SER A 62 14.79 13.59 -7.18
C SER A 62 15.24 12.26 -7.80
N SER A 63 15.68 11.31 -6.98
CA SER A 63 16.07 9.95 -7.39
C SER A 63 14.97 8.92 -7.16
N HIS A 64 13.71 9.35 -7.02
CA HIS A 64 12.60 8.42 -6.82
C HIS A 64 12.36 7.56 -8.05
N LEU A 65 11.99 6.30 -7.82
CA LEU A 65 11.52 5.41 -8.88
C LEU A 65 10.26 5.95 -9.56
N PRO A 66 10.02 5.59 -10.83
CA PRO A 66 8.73 5.79 -11.45
C PRO A 66 7.61 5.22 -10.57
N VAL A 67 6.53 5.97 -10.41
CA VAL A 67 5.44 5.65 -9.46
C VAL A 67 4.66 4.38 -9.81
N ASN A 68 4.87 3.83 -11.00
CA ASN A 68 4.29 2.58 -11.50
C ASN A 68 5.30 1.43 -11.60
N TYR A 69 6.49 1.57 -10.99
CA TYR A 69 7.56 0.60 -11.15
C TYR A 69 7.22 -0.77 -10.54
N THR A 70 6.68 -0.79 -9.33
CA THR A 70 6.32 -2.03 -8.63
C THR A 70 5.20 -1.80 -7.60
N ALA A 71 4.44 -2.84 -7.32
CA ALA A 71 3.48 -2.86 -6.21
C ALA A 71 4.09 -3.44 -4.91
N ASP A 72 5.30 -3.98 -4.96
CA ASP A 72 6.02 -4.50 -3.79
C ASP A 72 6.88 -3.40 -3.17
N VAL A 73 6.57 -3.05 -1.91
CA VAL A 73 7.28 -1.99 -1.18
C VAL A 73 8.74 -2.33 -0.94
N PHE A 74 9.06 -3.61 -0.74
CA PHE A 74 10.44 -4.03 -0.47
C PHE A 74 11.28 -4.03 -1.75
N ASP A 75 10.71 -4.37 -2.92
CA ASP A 75 11.40 -4.22 -4.21
C ASP A 75 11.76 -2.76 -4.48
N ALA A 76 10.86 -1.83 -4.15
CA ALA A 76 11.14 -0.41 -4.27
C ALA A 76 12.21 0.05 -3.27
N LEU A 77 12.16 -0.42 -2.04
CA LEU A 77 13.14 -0.10 -1.00
C LEU A 77 14.53 -0.66 -1.34
N ASP A 78 14.64 -1.87 -1.90
CA ASP A 78 15.90 -2.48 -2.32
C ASP A 78 16.68 -1.60 -3.30
N ILE A 79 15.95 -0.90 -4.19
CA ILE A 79 16.59 0.03 -5.15
C ILE A 79 16.85 1.40 -4.53
N GLN A 80 15.89 1.91 -3.73
CA GLN A 80 15.96 3.27 -3.19
C GLN A 80 16.95 3.40 -2.04
N ASP A 81 17.20 2.34 -1.27
CA ASP A 81 18.07 2.39 -0.09
C ASP A 81 19.48 2.82 -0.45
N GLU A 82 20.07 2.23 -1.50
CA GLU A 82 21.43 2.59 -1.94
C GLU A 82 21.53 4.03 -2.44
N LEU A 83 20.50 4.52 -3.16
CA LEU A 83 20.48 5.88 -3.69
C LEU A 83 20.26 6.92 -2.60
N GLN A 84 19.31 6.68 -1.72
CA GLN A 84 18.91 7.69 -0.73
C GLN A 84 19.92 7.88 0.38
N THR A 85 20.75 6.90 0.66
CA THR A 85 21.85 7.01 1.63
C THR A 85 23.02 7.88 1.14
N LEU A 86 23.07 8.21 -0.14
CA LEU A 86 24.08 9.12 -0.70
C LEU A 86 23.75 10.60 -0.47
N TYR A 87 22.49 10.93 -0.19
CA TYR A 87 22.12 12.29 0.16
C TYR A 87 22.46 12.61 1.61
N THR A 88 22.86 13.84 1.87
CA THR A 88 23.14 14.33 3.23
C THR A 88 21.93 14.92 3.91
N SER A 89 20.92 15.31 3.13
CA SER A 89 19.63 15.82 3.63
C SER A 89 18.54 15.74 2.56
N GLY A 90 17.30 16.07 2.92
CA GLY A 90 16.18 16.29 1.99
C GLY A 90 15.67 15.06 1.25
N THR A 91 16.10 13.85 1.59
CA THR A 91 15.63 12.63 0.94
C THR A 91 14.50 11.97 1.73
N VAL A 92 13.58 11.33 1.01
CA VAL A 92 12.44 10.61 1.62
C VAL A 92 11.93 9.52 0.68
N PHE A 93 11.53 8.39 1.26
CA PHE A 93 10.77 7.37 0.55
C PHE A 93 9.29 7.48 0.91
N HIS A 94 8.42 7.68 -0.07
CA HIS A 94 6.97 7.73 0.11
C HIS A 94 6.34 6.38 -0.23
N ALA A 95 5.91 5.63 0.78
CA ALA A 95 5.12 4.42 0.57
C ALA A 95 3.64 4.82 0.35
N PHE A 96 3.21 4.85 -0.91
CA PHE A 96 1.82 5.10 -1.29
C PHE A 96 0.99 3.83 -1.09
N LEU A 97 0.12 3.83 -0.08
CA LEU A 97 -0.60 2.63 0.36
C LEU A 97 -2.02 2.51 -0.20
N GLY A 98 -2.46 3.48 -1.01
CA GLY A 98 -3.83 3.51 -1.53
C GLY A 98 -4.89 3.73 -0.44
N GLU A 99 -4.87 2.96 0.63
CA GLU A 99 -5.78 3.06 1.77
C GLU A 99 -5.03 2.95 3.10
N LYS A 100 -5.74 3.20 4.20
CA LYS A 100 -5.19 3.10 5.55
C LYS A 100 -4.85 1.64 5.89
N LEU A 101 -3.69 1.42 6.52
CA LEU A 101 -3.34 0.12 7.09
C LEU A 101 -4.41 -0.34 8.10
N PRO A 102 -4.63 -1.67 8.22
CA PRO A 102 -5.73 -2.21 9.02
C PRO A 102 -5.67 -1.74 10.49
N ASP A 103 -4.49 -1.71 11.09
CA ASP A 103 -4.29 -1.28 12.48
C ASP A 103 -2.87 -0.72 12.72
N TRP A 104 -2.66 -0.24 13.94
CA TRP A 104 -1.37 0.30 14.36
C TRP A 104 -0.26 -0.77 14.43
N LYS A 105 -0.60 -2.05 14.67
CA LYS A 105 0.38 -3.15 14.74
C LYS A 105 0.96 -3.44 13.36
N ALA A 106 0.11 -3.44 12.32
CA ALA A 106 0.55 -3.56 10.94
C ALA A 106 1.50 -2.41 10.56
N ALA A 107 1.15 -1.18 10.96
CA ALA A 107 2.02 -0.02 10.76
C ALA A 107 3.35 -0.17 11.52
N ALA A 108 3.31 -0.54 12.79
CA ALA A 108 4.50 -0.75 13.61
C ALA A 108 5.41 -1.88 13.06
N ASN A 109 4.82 -2.96 12.56
CA ASN A 109 5.57 -4.05 11.94
C ASN A 109 6.27 -3.61 10.65
N LEU A 110 5.57 -2.87 9.78
CA LEU A 110 6.18 -2.32 8.57
C LEU A 110 7.34 -1.37 8.90
N VAL A 111 7.11 -0.42 9.84
CA VAL A 111 8.16 0.52 10.32
C VAL A 111 9.37 -0.24 10.85
N ARG A 112 9.15 -1.24 11.71
CA ARG A 112 10.23 -2.04 12.29
C ARG A 112 11.00 -2.81 11.21
N THR A 113 10.28 -3.45 10.28
CA THR A 113 10.90 -4.21 9.20
C THR A 113 11.77 -3.31 8.33
N ILE A 114 11.31 -2.11 7.99
CA ILE A 114 12.09 -1.16 7.23
C ILE A 114 13.32 -0.72 8.04
N ALA A 115 13.14 -0.30 9.28
CA ALA A 115 14.23 0.19 10.12
C ALA A 115 15.29 -0.87 10.46
N GLU A 116 14.92 -2.14 10.54
CA GLU A 116 15.85 -3.24 10.82
C GLU A 116 16.63 -3.73 9.58
N ASN A 117 16.14 -3.46 8.36
CA ASN A 117 16.69 -4.05 7.14
C ASN A 117 17.22 -3.02 6.12
N TYR A 118 16.88 -1.74 6.26
CA TYR A 118 17.26 -0.67 5.35
C TYR A 118 17.96 0.47 6.09
N LYS A 119 18.78 1.23 5.36
CA LYS A 119 19.59 2.35 5.88
C LYS A 119 18.99 3.71 5.56
N LEU A 120 17.98 3.77 4.68
CA LEU A 120 17.38 5.05 4.28
C LEU A 120 16.90 5.84 5.51
N PRO A 121 17.23 7.15 5.58
CA PRO A 121 17.06 7.93 6.80
C PRO A 121 15.63 8.34 7.08
N TYR A 122 14.77 8.39 6.05
CA TYR A 122 13.42 8.89 6.17
C TYR A 122 12.44 8.24 5.20
N TYR A 123 11.34 7.77 5.72
CA TYR A 123 10.24 7.22 4.91
C TYR A 123 8.89 7.57 5.52
N THR A 124 7.85 7.59 4.68
CA THR A 124 6.48 7.88 5.11
C THR A 124 5.52 6.80 4.62
N MET A 125 4.52 6.52 5.43
CA MET A 125 3.34 5.76 5.01
C MET A 125 2.26 6.76 4.59
N SER A 126 1.87 6.71 3.32
CA SER A 126 1.03 7.72 2.68
C SER A 126 -0.27 7.12 2.17
N PRO A 127 -1.31 6.98 3.02
CA PRO A 127 -2.63 6.55 2.57
C PRO A 127 -3.30 7.64 1.75
N THR A 128 -4.19 7.24 0.85
CA THR A 128 -5.16 8.12 0.20
C THR A 128 -6.45 8.12 1.03
N TYR A 129 -7.09 9.27 1.17
CA TYR A 129 -8.37 9.42 1.85
C TYR A 129 -9.20 10.50 1.19
N SER A 130 -10.48 10.53 1.49
CA SER A 130 -11.38 11.53 0.93
C SER A 130 -12.16 12.27 2.02
N ILE A 131 -12.59 13.48 1.73
CA ILE A 131 -13.39 14.31 2.62
C ILE A 131 -14.70 14.69 1.92
N CYS A 132 -15.80 14.26 2.49
CA CYS A 132 -17.13 14.75 2.12
C CYS A 132 -17.53 15.90 3.06
N LYS A 133 -18.10 16.98 2.53
CA LYS A 133 -18.54 18.13 3.34
C LYS A 133 -19.60 17.72 4.38
N SER A 134 -20.48 16.80 4.02
CA SER A 134 -21.60 16.35 4.87
C SER A 134 -21.24 15.18 5.79
N HIS A 135 -20.31 14.28 5.36
CA HIS A 135 -19.99 13.03 6.07
C HIS A 135 -18.56 12.96 6.61
N GLY A 136 -17.74 14.00 6.36
CA GLY A 136 -16.37 14.08 6.86
C GLY A 136 -15.43 13.08 6.19
N TYR A 137 -14.59 12.42 6.97
CA TYR A 137 -13.52 11.53 6.52
C TYR A 137 -14.05 10.22 5.94
N LEU A 138 -13.55 9.87 4.76
CA LEU A 138 -13.80 8.61 4.04
C LEU A 138 -12.47 7.92 3.77
N ILE A 139 -12.38 6.62 4.04
CA ILE A 139 -11.18 5.81 3.79
C ILE A 139 -11.06 5.55 2.29
N GLY A 140 -9.85 5.79 1.73
CA GLY A 140 -9.56 5.52 0.33
C GLY A 140 -10.01 6.63 -0.62
N GLU A 141 -9.98 6.33 -1.91
CA GLU A 141 -10.31 7.25 -2.99
C GLU A 141 -11.81 7.28 -3.30
N HIS A 142 -12.44 8.43 -3.06
CA HIS A 142 -13.84 8.66 -3.38
C HIS A 142 -14.02 10.06 -3.94
N PHE A 143 -14.09 10.22 -5.26
CA PHE A 143 -14.46 11.50 -5.91
C PHE A 143 -15.93 11.85 -5.72
N THR A 144 -16.72 10.84 -5.42
CA THR A 144 -18.15 10.96 -5.06
C THR A 144 -18.37 10.24 -3.74
N CYS A 145 -19.03 10.89 -2.81
CA CYS A 145 -19.32 10.33 -1.50
C CYS A 145 -20.24 9.10 -1.63
N PRO A 146 -19.84 7.92 -1.12
CA PRO A 146 -20.66 6.71 -1.23
C PRO A 146 -21.93 6.76 -0.37
N ILE A 147 -22.05 7.75 0.55
CA ILE A 147 -23.19 7.89 1.45
C ILE A 147 -24.27 8.81 0.85
N CYS A 148 -23.89 9.99 0.36
CA CYS A 148 -24.85 11.00 -0.13
C CYS A 148 -24.78 11.27 -1.64
N GLY A 149 -23.80 10.73 -2.36
CA GLY A 149 -23.62 10.99 -3.80
C GLY A 149 -23.04 12.37 -4.14
N GLU A 150 -22.75 13.23 -3.16
CA GLU A 150 -22.12 14.52 -3.40
C GLU A 150 -20.63 14.39 -3.73
N LYS A 151 -20.06 15.42 -4.35
CA LYS A 151 -18.63 15.50 -4.63
C LYS A 151 -17.83 15.49 -3.32
N ALA A 152 -16.80 14.68 -3.28
CA ALA A 152 -15.83 14.63 -2.20
C ALA A 152 -14.44 15.02 -2.69
N GLU A 153 -13.61 15.56 -1.81
CA GLU A 153 -12.23 15.91 -2.10
C GLU A 153 -11.33 14.72 -1.77
N VAL A 154 -10.55 14.26 -2.75
CA VAL A 154 -9.58 13.19 -2.58
C VAL A 154 -8.24 13.78 -2.18
N TYR A 155 -7.70 13.37 -1.05
CA TYR A 155 -6.41 13.81 -0.53
C TYR A 155 -5.35 12.74 -0.70
N SER A 156 -4.26 13.11 -1.33
CA SER A 156 -3.06 12.30 -1.42
C SER A 156 -1.82 13.18 -1.28
N ARG A 157 -0.66 12.56 -1.00
CA ARG A 157 0.60 13.28 -0.89
C ARG A 157 1.12 13.65 -2.28
N ILE A 158 1.28 14.95 -2.55
CA ILE A 158 1.75 15.44 -3.84
C ILE A 158 3.28 15.43 -3.95
N THR A 159 3.96 16.00 -2.95
CA THR A 159 5.43 15.94 -2.79
C THR A 159 5.75 15.58 -1.33
N GLY A 160 5.82 16.55 -0.44
CA GLY A 160 6.04 16.34 0.98
C GLY A 160 4.77 16.52 1.84
N TYR A 161 3.64 16.96 1.28
CA TYR A 161 2.41 17.29 2.00
C TYR A 161 1.15 16.82 1.27
N TYR A 162 0.03 16.73 2.00
CA TYR A 162 -1.26 16.36 1.45
C TYR A 162 -1.97 17.55 0.81
N ARG A 163 -2.58 17.31 -0.35
CA ARG A 163 -3.40 18.31 -1.06
C ARG A 163 -4.52 17.59 -1.82
N PRO A 164 -5.69 18.22 -2.00
CA PRO A 164 -6.74 17.67 -2.85
C PRO A 164 -6.22 17.40 -4.26
N VAL A 165 -6.36 16.16 -4.74
CA VAL A 165 -5.87 15.72 -6.06
C VAL A 165 -6.46 16.57 -7.18
N GLN A 166 -7.71 17.01 -7.01
CA GLN A 166 -8.41 17.88 -7.95
C GLN A 166 -7.73 19.24 -8.19
N ASN A 167 -6.82 19.65 -7.29
CA ASN A 167 -6.12 20.93 -7.35
C ASN A 167 -4.65 20.78 -7.78
N TRP A 168 -4.26 19.62 -8.29
CA TRP A 168 -2.89 19.36 -8.74
C TRP A 168 -2.69 19.90 -10.18
N ASN A 169 -1.45 20.22 -10.52
CA ASN A 169 -1.09 20.53 -11.90
C ASN A 169 -1.19 19.28 -12.79
N GLU A 170 -1.21 19.48 -14.11
CA GLU A 170 -1.40 18.41 -15.08
C GLU A 170 -0.40 17.27 -14.95
N GLY A 171 0.89 17.56 -14.74
CA GLY A 171 1.92 16.54 -14.58
C GLY A 171 1.77 15.74 -13.29
N LYS A 172 1.42 16.40 -12.18
CA LYS A 172 1.14 15.71 -10.92
C LYS A 172 -0.17 14.94 -10.95
N SER A 173 -1.15 15.42 -11.68
CA SER A 173 -2.39 14.68 -11.92
C SER A 173 -2.14 13.43 -12.76
N GLN A 174 -1.23 13.50 -13.74
CA GLN A 174 -0.80 12.33 -14.49
C GLN A 174 -0.02 11.35 -13.61
N GLU A 175 0.96 11.84 -12.83
CA GLU A 175 1.68 11.02 -11.86
C GLU A 175 0.73 10.27 -10.90
N TYR A 176 -0.34 10.93 -10.45
CA TYR A 176 -1.33 10.30 -9.58
C TYR A 176 -2.09 9.17 -10.28
N LYS A 177 -2.46 9.34 -11.54
CA LYS A 177 -3.10 8.29 -12.35
C LYS A 177 -2.19 7.09 -12.59
N ASP A 178 -0.90 7.36 -12.81
CA ASP A 178 0.10 6.33 -13.07
C ASP A 178 0.52 5.58 -11.79
N ARG A 179 0.15 6.07 -10.60
CA ARG A 179 0.57 5.47 -9.34
C ARG A 179 0.09 4.04 -9.16
N THR A 180 1.04 3.15 -8.97
CA THR A 180 0.79 1.83 -8.41
C THR A 180 0.93 1.91 -6.90
N ASN A 181 -0.17 1.67 -6.16
CA ASN A 181 -0.13 1.63 -4.70
C ASN A 181 0.56 0.36 -4.24
N TYR A 182 1.38 0.48 -3.19
CA TYR A 182 2.04 -0.68 -2.61
C TYR A 182 1.06 -1.60 -1.91
N ASP A 183 1.14 -2.88 -2.23
CA ASP A 183 0.38 -3.94 -1.58
C ASP A 183 1.23 -4.60 -0.49
N ILE A 184 1.06 -4.13 0.74
CA ILE A 184 1.83 -4.61 1.88
C ILE A 184 1.56 -6.09 2.17
N SER A 185 0.38 -6.59 1.86
CA SER A 185 0.00 -7.98 2.12
C SER A 185 0.73 -8.98 1.21
N HIS A 186 1.10 -8.55 0.01
CA HIS A 186 1.82 -9.34 -0.98
C HIS A 186 3.30 -8.97 -1.11
N SER A 187 3.74 -7.89 -0.48
CA SER A 187 5.14 -7.48 -0.47
C SER A 187 6.02 -8.49 0.27
N ARG A 188 7.22 -8.76 -0.26
CA ARG A 188 8.14 -9.78 0.27
C ARG A 188 9.55 -9.23 0.46
N LEU A 189 10.02 -9.26 1.71
CA LEU A 189 11.42 -8.96 2.01
C LEU A 189 12.30 -10.10 1.47
N LYS A 190 13.22 -9.79 0.57
CA LYS A 190 14.11 -10.76 -0.09
C LYS A 190 15.41 -10.99 0.66
N HIS A 191 15.81 -10.05 1.52
CA HIS A 191 17.00 -10.11 2.35
C HIS A 191 16.68 -9.71 3.80
N GLY A 192 17.62 -9.93 4.74
CA GLY A 192 17.45 -9.57 6.14
C GLY A 192 16.58 -10.55 6.94
N VAL A 193 16.26 -10.17 8.17
CA VAL A 193 15.42 -10.97 9.08
C VAL A 193 13.99 -10.49 9.02
N SER A 194 13.17 -11.14 8.20
CA SER A 194 11.75 -10.84 8.15
C SER A 194 11.05 -11.29 9.42
N ARG A 195 10.75 -10.36 10.32
CA ARG A 195 9.88 -10.61 11.49
C ARG A 195 8.39 -10.52 11.15
N ILE A 196 8.03 -10.06 9.94
CA ILE A 196 6.63 -10.07 9.47
C ILE A 196 6.11 -11.51 9.39
N THR A 197 6.99 -12.50 9.10
CA THR A 197 6.61 -13.91 9.01
C THR A 197 6.46 -14.61 10.36
N ALA A 198 6.93 -14.01 11.45
CA ALA A 198 6.82 -14.61 12.79
C ALA A 198 5.46 -14.36 13.48
N ALA A 199 4.63 -13.45 12.94
CA ALA A 199 3.37 -13.07 13.56
C ALA A 199 2.15 -13.22 12.62
N GLY A 200 2.11 -14.22 11.73
CA GLY A 200 0.84 -14.52 11.06
C GLY A 200 0.84 -14.89 9.59
N GLN A 201 1.83 -15.61 9.09
CA GLN A 201 1.61 -16.36 7.84
C GLN A 201 1.62 -17.86 8.13
N PRO A 202 0.59 -18.60 7.74
CA PRO A 202 0.71 -20.04 7.69
C PRO A 202 1.78 -20.39 6.65
N LYS A 203 2.76 -21.23 7.04
CA LYS A 203 3.73 -21.82 6.11
C LYS A 203 2.97 -22.39 4.93
N GLN A 204 3.15 -21.82 3.75
CA GLN A 204 2.78 -22.52 2.52
C GLN A 204 3.70 -23.73 2.41
N ALA A 205 3.15 -24.91 2.72
CA ALA A 205 3.77 -26.16 2.38
C ALA A 205 3.88 -26.26 0.86
N ALA A 206 5.06 -26.61 0.39
CA ALA A 206 5.34 -26.87 -1.00
C ALA A 206 4.27 -27.80 -1.60
N ALA A 207 3.73 -27.40 -2.76
CA ALA A 207 2.79 -28.20 -3.52
C ALA A 207 3.48 -29.49 -4.00
N GLY A 208 3.28 -30.55 -3.24
CA GLY A 208 3.51 -31.92 -3.71
C GLY A 208 2.20 -32.43 -4.33
N ASN A 209 2.20 -32.65 -5.62
CA ASN A 209 1.16 -33.37 -6.33
C ASN A 209 0.91 -34.73 -5.65
N GLN A 210 -0.25 -34.92 -5.06
CA GLN A 210 -0.81 -36.25 -4.85
C GLN A 210 -2.30 -36.25 -5.16
N THR A 211 -2.65 -36.85 -6.26
CA THR A 211 -3.99 -37.32 -6.60
C THR A 211 -4.44 -38.36 -5.60
N GLY A 212 -5.47 -38.04 -4.84
CA GLY A 212 -6.12 -39.03 -3.98
C GLY A 212 -7.51 -38.52 -3.61
N SER A 213 -8.54 -39.19 -4.09
CA SER A 213 -9.94 -38.96 -3.78
C SER A 213 -10.22 -39.22 -2.30
N ALA A 214 -10.48 -38.13 -1.53
CA ALA A 214 -11.00 -38.20 -0.18
C ALA A 214 -12.21 -37.31 -0.04
N GLN A 215 -13.25 -37.81 0.62
CA GLN A 215 -14.52 -37.15 0.92
C GLN A 215 -14.30 -35.79 1.58
N LYS A 216 -14.87 -34.73 0.98
CA LYS A 216 -14.79 -33.37 1.50
C LYS A 216 -15.50 -33.28 2.86
N ALA A 217 -14.75 -32.88 3.89
CA ALA A 217 -15.35 -32.47 5.15
C ALA A 217 -16.10 -31.11 4.97
N PRO A 218 -17.23 -30.89 5.65
CA PRO A 218 -17.99 -29.65 5.51
C PRO A 218 -17.15 -28.45 5.96
N ALA A 219 -17.20 -27.36 5.18
CA ALA A 219 -16.50 -26.14 5.51
C ALA A 219 -17.08 -25.50 6.79
N GLN A 220 -16.21 -25.08 7.69
CA GLN A 220 -16.62 -24.31 8.89
C GLN A 220 -16.41 -22.83 8.63
N LEU A 221 -17.45 -22.03 8.83
CA LEU A 221 -17.44 -20.60 8.62
C LEU A 221 -17.60 -19.86 9.95
N TYR A 222 -16.73 -18.88 10.19
CA TYR A 222 -16.76 -18.03 11.39
C TYR A 222 -16.78 -16.56 10.97
N LEU A 223 -17.78 -15.81 11.42
CA LEU A 223 -17.83 -14.37 11.25
C LEU A 223 -17.40 -13.67 12.54
N PHE A 224 -16.21 -13.10 12.54
CA PHE A 224 -15.71 -12.29 13.64
C PHE A 224 -16.32 -10.89 13.60
N THR A 225 -16.89 -10.48 14.71
CA THR A 225 -17.56 -9.17 14.89
C THR A 225 -17.08 -8.49 16.17
N THR A 226 -17.39 -7.20 16.34
CA THR A 226 -17.24 -6.48 17.60
C THR A 226 -18.54 -5.71 17.90
N LYS A 227 -18.78 -5.36 19.16
CA LYS A 227 -19.98 -4.64 19.61
C LYS A 227 -20.18 -3.29 18.93
N THR A 228 -19.08 -2.61 18.60
CA THR A 228 -19.08 -1.25 18.06
C THR A 228 -18.93 -1.19 16.53
N CYS A 229 -18.90 -2.31 15.84
CA CYS A 229 -18.60 -2.40 14.42
C CYS A 229 -19.83 -2.08 13.52
N PRO A 230 -19.90 -0.94 12.86
CA PRO A 230 -21.03 -0.58 12.00
C PRO A 230 -21.15 -1.47 10.76
N ASN A 231 -20.02 -1.94 10.21
CA ASN A 231 -19.96 -2.77 9.01
C ASN A 231 -20.33 -4.23 9.26
N CYS A 232 -20.38 -4.66 10.52
CA CYS A 232 -20.75 -6.04 10.86
C CYS A 232 -22.22 -6.35 10.55
N ARG A 233 -23.08 -5.34 10.57
CA ARG A 233 -24.49 -5.49 10.15
C ARG A 233 -24.57 -5.84 8.66
N SER A 234 -23.88 -5.09 7.82
CA SER A 234 -23.83 -5.34 6.36
C SER A 234 -23.24 -6.71 6.04
N ALA A 235 -22.19 -7.14 6.75
CA ALA A 235 -21.59 -8.46 6.56
C ALA A 235 -22.59 -9.58 6.89
N LYS A 236 -23.39 -9.42 7.95
CA LYS A 236 -24.48 -10.38 8.31
C LYS A 236 -25.56 -10.42 7.24
N GLU A 237 -25.89 -9.29 6.62
CA GLU A 237 -26.85 -9.23 5.52
C GLU A 237 -26.36 -9.97 4.27
N PHE A 238 -25.08 -9.79 3.91
CA PHE A 238 -24.47 -10.49 2.77
C PHE A 238 -24.41 -12.00 2.97
N LEU A 239 -24.20 -12.46 4.20
CA LEU A 239 -24.15 -13.87 4.57
C LEU A 239 -25.52 -14.46 4.90
N LYS A 240 -26.60 -13.77 4.59
CA LYS A 240 -27.95 -14.31 4.80
C LYS A 240 -28.17 -15.57 3.96
N GLY A 241 -28.50 -16.68 4.64
CA GLY A 241 -28.69 -18.00 4.01
C GLY A 241 -27.43 -18.88 4.04
N TRP A 242 -26.31 -18.38 4.55
CA TRP A 242 -25.10 -19.16 4.81
C TRP A 242 -25.14 -19.74 6.23
N ASP A 243 -24.52 -20.92 6.42
CA ASP A 243 -24.33 -21.51 7.74
C ASP A 243 -22.98 -21.06 8.29
N TYR A 244 -22.98 -20.19 9.31
CA TYR A 244 -21.77 -19.66 9.92
C TYR A 244 -21.98 -19.35 11.41
N GLN A 245 -20.90 -19.39 12.17
CA GLN A 245 -20.87 -19.00 13.58
C GLN A 245 -20.44 -17.56 13.73
N ILE A 246 -21.16 -16.79 14.56
CA ILE A 246 -20.76 -15.42 14.92
C ILE A 246 -19.88 -15.49 16.15
N ILE A 247 -18.69 -14.87 16.08
CA ILE A 247 -17.76 -14.78 17.19
C ILE A 247 -17.53 -13.30 17.49
N ASP A 248 -17.80 -12.89 18.72
CA ASP A 248 -17.38 -11.56 19.17
C ASP A 248 -15.89 -11.61 19.52
N ALA A 249 -15.08 -10.83 18.80
CA ALA A 249 -13.62 -10.84 18.95
C ALA A 249 -13.17 -10.23 20.30
N GLU A 250 -14.02 -9.43 20.94
CA GLU A 250 -13.76 -8.85 22.26
C GLU A 250 -14.07 -9.85 23.39
N GLU A 251 -15.08 -10.72 23.18
CA GLU A 251 -15.46 -11.76 24.15
C GLU A 251 -14.63 -13.05 24.01
N HIS A 252 -14.06 -13.29 22.80
CA HIS A 252 -13.26 -14.47 22.48
C HIS A 252 -11.88 -14.10 21.93
N PRO A 253 -11.01 -13.42 22.72
CA PRO A 253 -9.70 -13.00 22.27
C PRO A 253 -8.78 -14.17 21.88
N GLU A 254 -8.94 -15.34 22.50
CA GLU A 254 -8.19 -16.54 22.17
C GLU A 254 -8.47 -17.07 20.75
N LEU A 255 -9.72 -16.96 20.29
CA LEU A 255 -10.10 -17.33 18.92
C LEU A 255 -9.67 -16.25 17.92
N ALA A 256 -9.78 -14.99 18.31
CA ALA A 256 -9.29 -13.88 17.49
C ALA A 256 -7.77 -13.97 17.27
N GLU A 257 -7.01 -14.34 18.30
CA GLU A 257 -5.57 -14.59 18.20
C GLU A 257 -5.26 -15.84 17.37
N LYS A 258 -5.94 -16.97 17.63
CA LYS A 258 -5.79 -18.22 16.88
C LYS A 258 -5.95 -18.01 15.36
N PHE A 259 -6.94 -17.25 14.97
CA PHE A 259 -7.20 -16.93 13.56
C PHE A 259 -6.54 -15.62 13.12
N SER A 260 -5.72 -14.98 13.97
CA SER A 260 -5.05 -13.69 13.68
C SER A 260 -6.04 -12.67 13.12
N ILE A 261 -7.14 -12.44 13.82
CA ILE A 261 -8.18 -11.48 13.43
C ILE A 261 -7.75 -10.09 13.84
N MET A 262 -7.55 -9.21 12.87
CA MET A 262 -7.03 -7.87 13.08
C MET A 262 -8.11 -6.78 12.94
N GLN A 263 -9.29 -7.14 12.43
CA GLN A 263 -10.41 -6.20 12.24
C GLN A 263 -11.75 -6.93 12.17
N ALA A 264 -12.84 -6.21 12.40
CA ALA A 264 -14.20 -6.70 12.23
C ALA A 264 -14.97 -5.84 11.19
N PRO A 265 -15.81 -6.46 10.35
CA PRO A 265 -16.06 -7.89 10.24
C PRO A 265 -14.95 -8.64 9.52
N THR A 266 -14.65 -9.87 9.94
CA THR A 266 -13.81 -10.81 9.19
C THR A 266 -14.50 -12.16 9.11
N LEU A 267 -14.70 -12.67 7.89
CA LEU A 267 -15.16 -14.03 7.64
C LEU A 267 -13.95 -14.95 7.53
N VAL A 268 -13.95 -16.02 8.32
CA VAL A 268 -12.94 -17.08 8.29
C VAL A 268 -13.62 -18.36 7.81
N ILE A 269 -13.03 -18.99 6.81
CA ILE A 269 -13.48 -20.27 6.26
C ILE A 269 -12.39 -21.30 6.51
N VAL A 270 -12.75 -22.37 7.16
CA VAL A 270 -11.85 -23.52 7.41
C VAL A 270 -12.36 -24.70 6.59
N ARG A 271 -11.58 -25.15 5.60
CA ARG A 271 -11.90 -26.30 4.76
C ARG A 271 -10.65 -27.16 4.61
N ASP A 272 -10.72 -28.43 4.94
CA ASP A 272 -9.62 -29.40 4.83
C ASP A 272 -8.29 -28.91 5.49
N GLY A 273 -8.40 -28.21 6.63
CA GLY A 273 -7.26 -27.63 7.32
C GLY A 273 -6.70 -26.35 6.69
N ILE A 274 -7.25 -25.89 5.57
CA ILE A 274 -6.91 -24.62 4.94
C ILE A 274 -7.80 -23.52 5.51
N VAL A 275 -7.19 -22.42 5.93
CA VAL A 275 -7.89 -21.24 6.49
C VAL A 275 -7.84 -20.12 5.46
N GLN A 276 -9.02 -19.69 5.00
CA GLN A 276 -9.18 -18.49 4.17
C GLN A 276 -9.83 -17.37 5.00
N LYS A 277 -9.43 -16.12 4.77
CA LYS A 277 -9.96 -14.97 5.51
C LYS A 277 -10.37 -13.86 4.56
N PHE A 278 -11.56 -13.31 4.81
CA PHE A 278 -12.11 -12.18 4.07
C PHE A 278 -12.38 -11.05 5.06
N ALA A 279 -11.45 -10.13 5.16
CA ALA A 279 -11.56 -8.99 6.06
C ALA A 279 -12.36 -7.87 5.41
N ASN A 280 -13.19 -7.17 6.21
CA ASN A 280 -14.16 -6.13 5.87
C ASN A 280 -15.40 -6.58 5.08
N ALA A 281 -16.46 -5.77 5.16
CA ALA A 281 -17.75 -6.09 4.54
C ALA A 281 -17.68 -6.19 3.01
N SER A 282 -16.82 -5.40 2.36
CA SER A 282 -16.69 -5.39 0.90
C SER A 282 -16.06 -6.69 0.36
N ASN A 283 -15.04 -7.22 1.05
CA ASN A 283 -14.42 -8.50 0.65
C ASN A 283 -15.33 -9.69 0.94
N ILE A 284 -16.09 -9.64 2.04
CA ILE A 284 -17.12 -10.64 2.34
C ILE A 284 -18.19 -10.63 1.25
N ARG A 285 -18.64 -9.47 0.82
CA ARG A 285 -19.60 -9.33 -0.29
C ARG A 285 -19.05 -9.93 -1.59
N LYS A 286 -17.82 -9.61 -1.98
CA LYS A 286 -17.20 -10.18 -3.19
C LYS A 286 -17.11 -11.70 -3.13
N PHE A 287 -16.76 -12.24 -1.96
CA PHE A 287 -16.73 -13.69 -1.77
C PHE A 287 -18.12 -14.31 -1.98
N VAL A 288 -19.17 -13.75 -1.38
CA VAL A 288 -20.56 -14.24 -1.52
C VAL A 288 -21.07 -14.13 -2.96
N GLU A 289 -20.67 -13.10 -3.71
CA GLU A 289 -21.02 -12.92 -5.12
C GLU A 289 -20.31 -13.94 -6.03
N GLN A 290 -19.13 -14.43 -5.64
CA GLN A 290 -18.33 -15.39 -6.43
C GLN A 290 -18.63 -16.85 -6.09
N GLU A 291 -19.05 -17.14 -4.85
CA GLU A 291 -19.37 -18.49 -4.38
C GLU A 291 -20.87 -18.57 -4.02
N PRO A 292 -21.71 -19.26 -4.81
CA PRO A 292 -23.10 -19.46 -4.44
C PRO A 292 -23.25 -20.30 -3.18
N ALA A 293 -24.24 -19.96 -2.34
CA ALA A 293 -24.48 -20.55 -1.01
C ALA A 293 -24.65 -22.10 -0.98
N GLU A 294 -24.87 -22.73 -2.12
CA GLU A 294 -24.96 -24.19 -2.25
C GLU A 294 -23.59 -24.90 -2.09
N THR A 295 -22.49 -24.21 -2.35
CA THR A 295 -21.12 -24.76 -2.22
C THR A 295 -20.62 -24.82 -0.77
N ALA A 296 -21.27 -24.14 0.15
CA ALA A 296 -20.94 -24.13 1.59
C ALA A 296 -21.62 -25.25 2.39
N LYS A 297 -22.59 -25.96 1.79
CA LYS A 297 -23.36 -27.06 2.44
C LYS A 297 -22.87 -28.46 2.05
N ALA A 298 -21.82 -28.56 1.18
CA ALA A 298 -21.28 -29.84 0.72
C ALA A 298 -19.98 -30.20 1.43
#